data_27d033a75963faf98fdadaeaa22cd6d8
#
_entry.id   27d033a75963faf98fdadaeaa22cd6d8
#
_cell.length_a   1.000
_cell.length_b   1.000
_cell.length_c   1.000
_cell.angle_alpha   90.00
_cell.angle_beta   90.00
_cell.angle_gamma   90.00
#
_symmetry.space_group_name_H-M   'P 1'
#
loop_
_entity.id
_entity.type
_entity.pdbx_description
1 polymer ?
#
loop_
_entity_poly.entity_id
_entity_poly.type
_entity_poly.pdbx_seq_one_letter_code
_entity_poly.pdbx_strand_id
1 'polypeptide(L)'
;MGRSAFGIPAKTSDYLQVTLSAGKGPLSTRDYRIVLEATPLDPARTFIRLSYSYTYGAAGRIAMQVYLGTIGSSKVGFTTVGAQPGGKPQYVDGMRGLVERNTMRYYLAIESHLGALSSPPPARFEKSLRDWFAATERYPRQLRELEQGEYLDMKRREYQRQS
;
A
#
# COMPACT_ATOMS: atom_id res chain seq x y z
N MET A 1 1.49 21.80 -1.28
CA MET A 1 1.97 20.47 -0.82
C MET A 1 1.49 20.28 0.62
N GLY A 2 0.65 19.27 0.87
CA GLY A 2 0.17 18.99 2.23
C GLY A 2 1.32 18.40 3.05
N ARG A 3 1.51 18.86 4.28
CA ARG A 3 2.51 18.30 5.20
C ARG A 3 2.11 16.89 5.58
N SER A 4 2.97 15.92 5.30
CA SER A 4 2.89 14.58 5.89
C SER A 4 3.56 14.63 7.26
N ALA A 5 2.95 14.00 8.25
CA ALA A 5 3.52 13.86 9.58
C ALA A 5 3.80 12.38 9.86
N PHE A 6 4.96 12.12 10.45
CA PHE A 6 5.38 10.82 10.94
C PHE A 6 5.52 10.88 12.45
N GLY A 7 5.04 9.87 13.14
CA GLY A 7 5.17 9.75 14.59
C GLY A 7 5.32 8.31 15.04
N ILE A 8 6.05 8.13 16.14
CA ILE A 8 6.17 6.86 16.85
C ILE A 8 5.54 7.06 18.23
N PRO A 9 4.20 6.95 18.36
CA PRO A 9 3.50 7.23 19.61
C PRO A 9 3.78 6.20 20.71
N ALA A 10 4.19 4.98 20.36
CA ALA A 10 4.58 3.97 21.33
C ALA A 10 5.71 3.10 20.80
N LYS A 11 6.72 2.88 21.67
CA LYS A 11 7.82 1.94 21.43
C LYS A 11 8.27 1.35 22.78
N THR A 12 8.02 0.07 22.97
CA THR A 12 8.49 -0.73 24.11
C THR A 12 9.27 -1.94 23.60
N SER A 13 9.71 -2.85 24.47
CA SER A 13 10.37 -4.10 24.09
C SER A 13 9.44 -5.06 23.34
N ASP A 14 8.13 -4.95 23.56
CA ASP A 14 7.09 -5.88 23.11
C ASP A 14 5.99 -5.22 22.28
N TYR A 15 6.08 -3.91 22.00
CA TYR A 15 5.12 -3.19 21.20
C TYR A 15 5.72 -2.00 20.48
N LEU A 16 5.42 -1.89 19.18
CA LEU A 16 5.74 -0.73 18.35
C LEU A 16 4.47 -0.20 17.68
N GLN A 17 4.25 1.11 17.76
CA GLN A 17 3.24 1.78 16.95
C GLN A 17 3.88 2.90 16.13
N VAL A 18 3.61 2.90 14.84
CA VAL A 18 4.00 3.97 13.89
C VAL A 18 2.75 4.58 13.30
N THR A 19 2.65 5.90 13.29
CA THR A 19 1.55 6.63 12.65
C THR A 19 2.09 7.53 11.55
N LEU A 20 1.51 7.41 10.36
CA LEU A 20 1.71 8.32 9.25
C LEU A 20 0.41 9.06 8.98
N SER A 21 0.45 10.36 8.79
CA SER A 21 -0.72 11.17 8.46
C SER A 21 -0.42 12.19 7.36
N ALA A 22 -1.43 12.46 6.54
CA ALA A 22 -1.38 13.51 5.53
C ALA A 22 -2.74 14.20 5.41
N GLY A 23 -2.75 15.54 5.49
CA GLY A 23 -3.98 16.32 5.45
C GLY A 23 -4.65 16.36 4.09
N LYS A 24 -3.92 16.11 3.00
CA LYS A 24 -4.43 16.14 1.61
C LYS A 24 -3.89 14.95 0.82
N GLY A 25 -4.71 14.40 -0.05
CA GLY A 25 -4.38 13.31 -0.95
C GLY A 25 -4.99 13.49 -2.35
N PRO A 26 -4.83 12.50 -3.24
CA PRO A 26 -5.37 12.52 -4.58
C PRO A 26 -6.90 12.52 -4.58
N LEU A 27 -7.51 12.93 -5.70
CA LEU A 27 -8.96 12.88 -5.92
C LEU A 27 -9.78 13.59 -4.82
N SER A 28 -9.29 14.72 -4.31
CA SER A 28 -9.94 15.48 -3.22
C SER A 28 -10.16 14.69 -1.92
N THR A 29 -9.37 13.68 -1.69
CA THR A 29 -9.32 12.95 -0.43
C THR A 29 -8.45 13.68 0.60
N ARG A 30 -8.67 13.43 1.89
CA ARG A 30 -8.01 14.12 2.99
C ARG A 30 -7.94 13.25 4.24
N ASP A 31 -7.26 13.75 5.25
CA ASP A 31 -7.16 13.15 6.58
C ASP A 31 -6.66 11.69 6.53
N TYR A 32 -5.65 11.45 5.68
CA TYR A 32 -5.03 10.15 5.58
C TYR A 32 -4.37 9.77 6.89
N ARG A 33 -4.63 8.55 7.33
CA ARG A 33 -3.97 7.97 8.48
C ARG A 33 -3.64 6.51 8.20
N ILE A 34 -2.36 6.18 8.38
CA ILE A 34 -1.87 4.81 8.37
C ILE A 34 -1.30 4.54 9.76
N VAL A 35 -1.73 3.47 10.39
CA VAL A 35 -1.20 3.02 11.68
C VAL A 35 -0.64 1.62 11.48
N LEU A 36 0.64 1.47 11.74
CA LEU A 36 1.33 0.20 11.82
C LEU A 36 1.55 -0.14 13.29
N GLU A 37 1.08 -1.31 13.70
CA GLU A 37 1.30 -1.88 15.02
C GLU A 37 2.07 -3.19 14.85
N ALA A 38 3.06 -3.42 15.71
CA ALA A 38 3.86 -4.64 15.68
C ALA A 38 4.07 -5.15 17.10
N THR A 39 3.83 -6.45 17.32
CA THR A 39 4.00 -7.15 18.58
C THR A 39 4.70 -8.47 18.31
N PRO A 40 5.83 -8.78 18.99
CA PRO A 40 6.48 -10.08 18.87
C PRO A 40 5.55 -11.18 19.38
N LEU A 41 5.44 -12.26 18.62
CA LEU A 41 4.76 -13.48 19.05
C LEU A 41 5.74 -14.46 19.68
N ASP A 42 6.94 -14.51 19.15
CA ASP A 42 8.07 -15.30 19.60
C ASP A 42 9.38 -14.71 19.03
N PRO A 43 10.58 -15.26 19.33
CA PRO A 43 11.85 -14.72 18.84
C PRO A 43 11.99 -14.65 17.32
N ALA A 44 11.20 -15.41 16.56
CA ALA A 44 11.29 -15.51 15.09
C ALA A 44 10.10 -14.86 14.38
N ARG A 45 9.00 -14.54 15.07
CA ARG A 45 7.76 -14.06 14.45
C ARG A 45 7.23 -12.81 15.13
N THR A 46 6.76 -11.88 14.31
CA THR A 46 6.11 -10.64 14.75
C THR A 46 4.73 -10.56 14.10
N PHE A 47 3.70 -10.31 14.90
CA PHE A 47 2.40 -9.94 14.40
C PHE A 47 2.41 -8.47 13.98
N ILE A 48 1.91 -8.20 12.78
CA ILE A 48 1.79 -6.84 12.25
C ILE A 48 0.32 -6.57 11.94
N ARG A 49 -0.18 -5.44 12.45
CA ARG A 49 -1.48 -4.89 12.09
C ARG A 49 -1.29 -3.59 11.34
N LEU A 50 -1.88 -3.48 10.16
CA LEU A 50 -1.90 -2.25 9.38
C LEU A 50 -3.34 -1.73 9.30
N SER A 51 -3.54 -0.49 9.74
CA SER A 51 -4.80 0.23 9.60
C SER A 51 -4.64 1.40 8.63
N TYR A 52 -5.58 1.57 7.71
CA TYR A 52 -5.56 2.62 6.70
C TYR A 52 -6.92 3.29 6.64
N SER A 53 -6.94 4.61 6.77
CA SER A 53 -8.16 5.40 6.70
C SER A 53 -7.93 6.73 6.00
N TYR A 54 -8.97 7.26 5.39
CA TYR A 54 -9.01 8.60 4.80
C TYR A 54 -10.46 9.09 4.70
N THR A 55 -10.62 10.40 4.54
CA THR A 55 -11.92 11.06 4.39
C THR A 55 -12.06 11.62 2.98
N TYR A 56 -13.27 11.66 2.45
CA TYR A 56 -13.59 12.33 1.19
C TYR A 56 -14.95 13.04 1.27
N GLY A 57 -15.02 14.24 0.68
CA GLY A 57 -16.26 15.00 0.53
C GLY A 57 -17.05 14.59 -0.72
N ALA A 58 -18.11 15.36 -1.04
CA ALA A 58 -18.94 15.10 -2.22
C ALA A 58 -18.14 15.09 -3.55
N ALA A 59 -17.25 16.06 -3.73
CA ALA A 59 -16.38 16.13 -4.92
C ALA A 59 -15.45 14.92 -5.01
N GLY A 60 -14.85 14.49 -3.88
CA GLY A 60 -14.01 13.29 -3.83
C GLY A 60 -14.79 12.01 -4.12
N ARG A 61 -16.06 11.94 -3.72
CA ARG A 61 -16.94 10.81 -4.05
C ARG A 61 -17.17 10.70 -5.56
N ILE A 62 -17.48 11.82 -6.22
CA ILE A 62 -17.68 11.86 -7.67
C ILE A 62 -16.38 11.46 -8.40
N ALA A 63 -15.25 12.09 -8.05
CA ALA A 63 -13.95 11.76 -8.63
C ALA A 63 -13.58 10.28 -8.45
N MET A 64 -13.89 9.71 -7.30
CA MET A 64 -13.64 8.30 -7.02
C MET A 64 -14.56 7.38 -7.83
N GLN A 65 -15.84 7.74 -8.02
CA GLN A 65 -16.76 6.98 -8.88
C GLN A 65 -16.30 6.99 -10.34
N VAL A 66 -15.85 8.14 -10.86
CA VAL A 66 -15.26 8.24 -12.19
C VAL A 66 -14.01 7.36 -12.31
N TYR A 67 -13.10 7.42 -11.34
CA TYR A 67 -11.92 6.57 -11.32
C TYR A 67 -12.27 5.08 -11.32
N LEU A 68 -13.20 4.65 -10.45
CA LEU A 68 -13.62 3.26 -10.37
C LEU A 68 -14.36 2.79 -11.62
N GLY A 69 -15.12 3.69 -12.28
CA GLY A 69 -15.82 3.38 -13.54
C GLY A 69 -14.94 3.36 -14.78
N THR A 70 -13.71 3.87 -14.70
CA THR A 70 -12.77 3.99 -15.82
C THR A 70 -11.49 3.17 -15.57
N ILE A 71 -10.46 3.81 -15.07
CA ILE A 71 -9.12 3.22 -14.85
C ILE A 71 -9.17 2.05 -13.85
N GLY A 72 -10.01 2.16 -12.82
CA GLY A 72 -10.17 1.16 -11.77
C GLY A 72 -11.19 0.06 -12.07
N SER A 73 -11.91 0.12 -13.20
CA SER A 73 -13.05 -0.76 -13.51
C SER A 73 -12.67 -2.25 -13.64
N SER A 74 -11.46 -2.54 -14.11
CA SER A 74 -10.94 -3.91 -14.23
C SER A 74 -10.24 -4.42 -12.97
N LYS A 75 -10.04 -3.56 -11.97
CA LYS A 75 -9.29 -3.89 -10.76
C LYS A 75 -10.22 -4.42 -9.67
N VAL A 76 -9.78 -5.49 -9.04
CA VAL A 76 -10.51 -6.16 -7.96
C VAL A 76 -9.71 -6.13 -6.66
N GLY A 77 -10.35 -6.40 -5.55
CA GLY A 77 -9.69 -6.61 -4.25
C GLY A 77 -9.24 -8.06 -4.08
N PHE A 78 -9.03 -8.47 -2.83
CA PHE A 78 -8.54 -9.79 -2.45
C PHE A 78 -9.65 -10.67 -1.85
N THR A 79 -10.65 -10.06 -1.23
CA THR A 79 -11.77 -10.80 -0.63
C THR A 79 -12.63 -11.43 -1.72
N THR A 80 -12.85 -12.75 -1.63
CA THR A 80 -13.80 -13.46 -2.47
C THR A 80 -15.23 -13.23 -1.96
N VAL A 81 -16.11 -12.76 -2.84
CA VAL A 81 -17.53 -12.47 -2.54
C VAL A 81 -18.49 -13.47 -3.18
N GLY A 82 -17.97 -14.38 -3.99
CA GLY A 82 -18.75 -15.40 -4.68
C GLY A 82 -17.94 -16.18 -5.68
N ALA A 83 -18.63 -16.89 -6.57
CA ALA A 83 -18.04 -17.58 -7.72
C ALA A 83 -18.66 -17.07 -9.02
N GLN A 84 -17.85 -16.93 -10.06
CA GLN A 84 -18.29 -16.67 -11.43
C GLN A 84 -18.74 -17.96 -12.11
N PRO A 85 -19.49 -17.88 -13.22
CA PRO A 85 -19.73 -19.03 -14.08
C PRO A 85 -18.40 -19.73 -14.42
N GLY A 86 -18.33 -21.06 -14.25
CA GLY A 86 -17.11 -21.83 -14.40
C GLY A 86 -16.25 -21.96 -13.14
N GLY A 87 -16.77 -21.57 -11.95
CA GLY A 87 -16.14 -21.82 -10.64
C GLY A 87 -14.98 -20.89 -10.30
N LYS A 88 -14.66 -19.89 -11.13
CA LYS A 88 -13.62 -18.91 -10.82
C LYS A 88 -14.04 -17.97 -9.69
N PRO A 89 -13.14 -17.59 -8.76
CA PRO A 89 -13.49 -16.69 -7.67
C PRO A 89 -13.92 -15.33 -8.20
N GLN A 90 -15.04 -14.83 -7.66
CA GLN A 90 -15.48 -13.46 -7.80
C GLN A 90 -14.91 -12.65 -6.63
N TYR A 91 -14.06 -11.68 -6.94
CA TYR A 91 -13.45 -10.80 -5.95
C TYR A 91 -14.28 -9.54 -5.75
N VAL A 92 -14.17 -8.96 -4.56
CA VAL A 92 -14.73 -7.64 -4.25
C VAL A 92 -14.12 -6.56 -5.16
N ASP A 93 -14.94 -5.61 -5.58
CA ASP A 93 -14.56 -4.47 -6.44
C ASP A 93 -14.80 -3.12 -5.73
N GLY A 94 -14.87 -2.05 -6.51
CA GLY A 94 -15.22 -0.72 -6.05
C GLY A 94 -14.29 -0.20 -4.94
N MET A 95 -14.86 0.56 -4.01
CA MET A 95 -14.13 1.20 -2.90
C MET A 95 -13.46 0.19 -1.98
N ARG A 96 -14.15 -0.89 -1.65
CA ARG A 96 -13.58 -1.93 -0.80
C ARG A 96 -12.38 -2.59 -1.47
N GLY A 97 -12.51 -2.93 -2.75
CA GLY A 97 -11.39 -3.47 -3.52
C GLY A 97 -10.20 -2.51 -3.58
N LEU A 98 -10.44 -1.19 -3.73
CA LEU A 98 -9.39 -0.17 -3.70
C LEU A 98 -8.66 -0.13 -2.34
N VAL A 99 -9.40 -0.13 -1.23
CA VAL A 99 -8.80 -0.14 0.11
C VAL A 99 -7.98 -1.40 0.34
N GLU A 100 -8.48 -2.57 -0.04
CA GLU A 100 -7.75 -3.84 0.08
C GLU A 100 -6.46 -3.84 -0.74
N ARG A 101 -6.49 -3.32 -1.97
CA ARG A 101 -5.28 -3.17 -2.81
C ARG A 101 -4.24 -2.25 -2.17
N ASN A 102 -4.66 -1.09 -1.66
CA ASN A 102 -3.76 -0.15 -1.02
C ASN A 102 -3.14 -0.74 0.24
N THR A 103 -3.94 -1.41 1.07
CA THR A 103 -3.44 -2.10 2.27
C THR A 103 -2.39 -3.15 1.91
N MET A 104 -2.64 -3.96 0.88
CA MET A 104 -1.68 -4.97 0.42
C MET A 104 -0.39 -4.32 -0.11
N ARG A 105 -0.47 -3.22 -0.87
CA ARG A 105 0.72 -2.49 -1.32
C ARG A 105 1.60 -1.99 -0.17
N TYR A 106 0.98 -1.47 0.89
CA TYR A 106 1.74 -1.05 2.08
C TYR A 106 2.38 -2.24 2.79
N TYR A 107 1.65 -3.35 2.93
CA TYR A 107 2.19 -4.58 3.50
C TYR A 107 3.43 -5.06 2.72
N LEU A 108 3.31 -5.18 1.40
CA LEU A 108 4.42 -5.60 0.52
C LEU A 108 5.60 -4.61 0.56
N ALA A 109 5.35 -3.31 0.73
CA ALA A 109 6.41 -2.32 0.87
C ALA A 109 7.20 -2.51 2.17
N ILE A 110 6.52 -2.81 3.27
CA ILE A 110 7.16 -3.11 4.55
C ILE A 110 7.98 -4.40 4.44
N GLU A 111 7.40 -5.47 3.89
CA GLU A 111 8.08 -6.75 3.68
C GLU A 111 9.36 -6.58 2.83
N SER A 112 9.26 -5.87 1.72
CA SER A 112 10.39 -5.61 0.81
C SER A 112 11.47 -4.75 1.46
N HIS A 113 11.08 -3.75 2.26
CA HIS A 113 12.02 -2.92 2.99
C HIS A 113 12.78 -3.74 4.05
N LEU A 114 12.07 -4.52 4.85
CA LEU A 114 12.67 -5.37 5.87
C LEU A 114 13.59 -6.42 5.25
N GLY A 115 13.19 -7.04 4.15
CA GLY A 115 14.03 -7.98 3.40
C GLY A 115 15.30 -7.35 2.81
N ALA A 116 15.27 -6.06 2.50
CA ALA A 116 16.42 -5.33 1.99
C ALA A 116 17.44 -4.94 3.09
N LEU A 117 17.08 -4.99 4.38
CA LEU A 117 17.97 -4.59 5.47
C LEU A 117 19.23 -5.46 5.59
N SER A 118 19.18 -6.71 5.14
CA SER A 118 20.34 -7.62 5.08
C SER A 118 21.38 -7.23 4.02
N SER A 119 21.01 -6.35 3.08
CA SER A 119 21.93 -5.88 2.02
C SER A 119 22.76 -4.69 2.49
N PRO A 120 23.93 -4.42 1.85
CA PRO A 120 24.69 -3.19 2.11
C PRO A 120 23.84 -1.93 1.93
N PRO A 121 24.01 -0.89 2.77
CA PRO A 121 23.17 0.31 2.74
C PRO A 121 22.97 0.94 1.36
N PRO A 122 23.98 1.07 0.49
CA PRO A 122 23.81 1.64 -0.85
C PRO A 122 22.88 0.82 -1.76
N ALA A 123 22.79 -0.50 -1.55
CA ALA A 123 21.97 -1.39 -2.36
C ALA A 123 20.52 -1.55 -1.87
N ARG A 124 20.22 -1.12 -0.63
CA ARG A 124 18.92 -1.36 0.01
C ARG A 124 17.76 -0.76 -0.75
N PHE A 125 17.92 0.46 -1.24
CA PHE A 125 16.87 1.15 -1.98
C PHE A 125 16.49 0.40 -3.25
N GLU A 126 17.46 0.10 -4.11
CA GLU A 126 17.23 -0.63 -5.36
C GLU A 126 16.67 -2.04 -5.12
N LYS A 127 17.19 -2.74 -4.12
CA LYS A 127 16.65 -4.05 -3.74
C LYS A 127 15.21 -3.96 -3.31
N SER A 128 14.90 -3.02 -2.43
CA SER A 128 13.53 -2.82 -1.93
C SER A 128 12.54 -2.52 -3.05
N LEU A 129 12.91 -1.70 -4.04
CA LEU A 129 12.06 -1.41 -5.19
C LEU A 129 11.80 -2.66 -6.05
N ARG A 130 12.86 -3.43 -6.35
CA ARG A 130 12.75 -4.64 -7.17
C ARG A 130 11.93 -5.73 -6.47
N ASP A 131 12.18 -5.95 -5.18
CA ASP A 131 11.46 -6.93 -4.37
C ASP A 131 9.97 -6.56 -4.26
N TRP A 132 9.66 -5.29 -4.06
CA TRP A 132 8.28 -4.81 -4.04
C TRP A 132 7.57 -5.03 -5.37
N PHE A 133 8.22 -4.68 -6.48
CA PHE A 133 7.64 -4.91 -7.81
C PHE A 133 7.38 -6.41 -8.04
N ALA A 134 8.37 -7.27 -7.78
CA ALA A 134 8.21 -8.72 -7.90
C ALA A 134 7.11 -9.27 -7.00
N ALA A 135 6.95 -8.73 -5.80
CA ALA A 135 5.88 -9.10 -4.88
C ALA A 135 4.48 -8.70 -5.41
N THR A 136 4.35 -7.53 -6.05
CA THR A 136 3.08 -7.10 -6.65
C THR A 136 2.70 -7.94 -7.88
N GLU A 137 3.68 -8.40 -8.66
CA GLU A 137 3.44 -9.27 -9.82
C GLU A 137 2.89 -10.66 -9.47
N ARG A 138 2.94 -11.07 -8.20
CA ARG A 138 2.23 -12.26 -7.71
C ARG A 138 0.70 -12.10 -7.77
N TYR A 139 0.21 -10.85 -7.85
CA TYR A 139 -1.21 -10.48 -7.83
C TYR A 139 -1.58 -9.56 -9.01
N PRO A 140 -1.39 -9.98 -10.28
CA PRO A 140 -1.49 -9.08 -11.42
C PRO A 140 -2.89 -8.50 -11.60
N ARG A 141 -3.96 -9.23 -11.28
CA ARG A 141 -5.34 -8.72 -11.35
C ARG A 141 -5.60 -7.60 -10.35
N GLN A 142 -4.96 -7.66 -9.20
CA GLN A 142 -5.15 -6.71 -8.12
C GLN A 142 -4.15 -5.55 -8.20
N LEU A 143 -2.87 -5.83 -8.41
CA LEU A 143 -1.80 -4.88 -8.09
C LEU A 143 -1.00 -4.37 -9.28
N ARG A 144 -0.97 -5.08 -10.43
CA ARG A 144 -0.18 -4.64 -11.58
C ARG A 144 -0.75 -3.36 -12.18
N GLU A 145 0.06 -2.31 -12.29
CA GLU A 145 -0.33 -1.01 -12.86
C GLU A 145 0.65 -0.52 -13.94
N LEU A 146 1.93 -0.80 -13.79
CA LEU A 146 3.01 -0.33 -14.64
C LEU A 146 3.94 -1.50 -15.02
N GLU A 147 4.70 -1.33 -16.07
CA GLU A 147 5.82 -2.21 -16.37
C GLU A 147 7.02 -1.92 -15.43
N GLN A 148 7.86 -2.92 -15.20
CA GLN A 148 8.94 -2.83 -14.21
C GLN A 148 9.90 -1.66 -14.44
N GLY A 149 10.32 -1.45 -15.69
CA GLY A 149 11.24 -0.36 -16.03
C GLY A 149 10.63 1.01 -15.70
N GLU A 150 9.37 1.22 -16.11
CA GLU A 150 8.64 2.45 -15.85
C GLU A 150 8.48 2.73 -14.35
N TYR A 151 8.12 1.70 -13.57
CA TYR A 151 8.02 1.80 -12.12
C TYR A 151 9.36 2.18 -11.46
N LEU A 152 10.43 1.48 -11.80
CA LEU A 152 11.76 1.73 -11.23
C LEU A 152 12.25 3.15 -11.53
N ASP A 153 12.10 3.60 -12.78
CA ASP A 153 12.52 4.94 -13.19
C ASP A 153 11.69 6.04 -12.52
N MET A 154 10.40 5.82 -12.37
CA MET A 154 9.53 6.74 -11.61
C MET A 154 10.02 6.86 -10.15
N LYS A 155 10.27 5.74 -9.48
CA LYS A 155 10.69 5.73 -8.07
C LYS A 155 12.08 6.31 -7.84
N ARG A 156 13.02 6.09 -8.75
CA ARG A 156 14.35 6.72 -8.70
C ARG A 156 14.26 8.22 -8.80
N ARG A 157 13.43 8.75 -9.73
CA ARG A 157 13.19 10.20 -9.84
C ARG A 157 12.52 10.79 -8.59
N GLU A 158 11.56 10.07 -7.99
CA GLU A 158 10.94 10.50 -6.73
C GLU A 158 11.97 10.58 -5.60
N TYR A 159 12.82 9.58 -5.46
CA TYR A 159 13.88 9.54 -4.44
C TYR A 159 14.86 10.70 -4.59
N GLN A 160 15.36 10.95 -5.81
CA GLN A 160 16.28 12.05 -6.11
C GLN A 160 15.70 13.44 -5.80
N ARG A 161 14.39 13.61 -5.84
CA ARG A 161 13.72 14.87 -5.49
C ARG A 161 13.57 15.10 -3.99
N GLN A 162 13.73 14.06 -3.20
CA GLN A 162 13.57 14.09 -1.74
C GLN A 162 14.92 14.13 -1.00
N SER A 163 16.01 13.77 -1.70
CA SER A 163 17.40 13.82 -1.22
C SER A 163 18.01 15.19 -1.42
#